data_cdd27c7489fc79b8048f37d2e54016b8
#
_entry.id   cdd27c7489fc79b8048f37d2e54016b8
#
_cell.length_a   1.000
_cell.length_b   1.000
_cell.length_c   1.000
_cell.angle_alpha   90.00
_cell.angle_beta   90.00
_cell.angle_gamma   90.00
#
_symmetry.space_group_name_H-M   'P 1'
#
loop_
_entity.id
_entity.type
_entity.pdbx_description
1 polymer ?
#
loop_
_entity_poly.entity_id
_entity_poly.type
_entity_poly.pdbx_seq_one_letter_code
_entity_poly.pdbx_strand_id
1 'polypeptide(L)'
;MKKILSTLTLTTALVSANVIADIRIGLDSAPYPPFSETNASGELVGWEVEIGAALCEAMGETCEVVPVAWDGIIPALLAKKIDAIVGSMSITEERMKTIAFSDKYYNTPAALVAAKSADIDGSPDSVKGKIIGVQVSTTHQNYAQAYFESMADSIKTYQNFDEHNQDLASGRIDAVVGDSLAFEGFLTSDAGKDFEIKASLNDEAIFGPGVGAGIRKEDTELLARFNAAIAQIRADGTYQKISDKYFDFDIYGD
;
A
#
# COMPACT_ATOMS: atom_id res chain seq x y z
N MET A 1 14.03 15.58 -80.14
CA MET A 1 13.98 16.23 -78.82
C MET A 1 13.23 15.28 -77.88
N LYS A 2 13.98 14.50 -77.06
CA LYS A 2 13.40 13.57 -76.09
C LYS A 2 13.35 14.29 -74.72
N LYS A 3 12.14 14.48 -74.17
CA LYS A 3 11.95 15.00 -72.81
C LYS A 3 12.06 13.83 -71.81
N ILE A 4 13.06 13.91 -70.91
CA ILE A 4 13.25 13.02 -69.78
C ILE A 4 12.39 13.56 -68.65
N LEU A 5 11.37 12.83 -68.24
CA LEU A 5 10.58 13.09 -67.04
C LEU A 5 11.28 12.41 -65.85
N SER A 6 11.89 13.21 -64.97
CA SER A 6 12.43 12.70 -63.70
C SER A 6 11.30 12.60 -62.69
N THR A 7 10.97 11.39 -62.31
CA THR A 7 10.01 11.09 -61.23
C THR A 7 10.75 11.14 -59.86
N LEU A 8 10.45 12.16 -59.06
CA LEU A 8 10.99 12.29 -57.69
C LEU A 8 10.14 11.46 -56.74
N THR A 9 10.68 10.32 -56.30
CA THR A 9 10.02 9.46 -55.30
C THR A 9 10.25 10.02 -53.90
N LEU A 10 9.20 10.58 -53.29
CA LEU A 10 9.22 11.07 -51.93
C LEU A 10 9.03 9.90 -50.95
N THR A 11 10.11 9.48 -50.31
CA THR A 11 10.08 8.42 -49.26
C THR A 11 9.65 9.06 -47.96
N THR A 12 8.40 8.87 -47.57
CA THR A 12 7.88 9.25 -46.24
C THR A 12 8.37 8.22 -45.22
N ALA A 13 9.32 8.60 -44.38
CA ALA A 13 9.70 7.83 -43.20
C ALA A 13 8.55 7.91 -42.18
N LEU A 14 7.84 6.83 -41.94
CA LEU A 14 6.95 6.69 -40.80
C LEU A 14 7.81 6.61 -39.54
N VAL A 15 7.90 7.70 -38.80
CA VAL A 15 8.37 7.69 -37.41
C VAL A 15 7.25 7.06 -36.60
N SER A 16 7.40 5.79 -36.26
CA SER A 16 6.54 5.15 -35.25
C SER A 16 6.84 5.85 -33.91
N ALA A 17 5.99 6.76 -33.50
CA ALA A 17 5.99 7.21 -32.11
C ALA A 17 5.66 5.98 -31.26
N ASN A 18 6.63 5.50 -30.48
CA ASN A 18 6.33 4.59 -29.39
C ASN A 18 5.40 5.35 -28.45
N VAL A 19 4.13 5.01 -28.47
CA VAL A 19 3.18 5.37 -27.41
C VAL A 19 3.66 4.55 -26.21
N ILE A 20 4.40 5.19 -25.33
CA ILE A 20 4.72 4.65 -24.02
C ILE A 20 3.35 4.53 -23.34
N ALA A 21 2.90 3.31 -23.13
CA ALA A 21 1.67 3.08 -22.41
C ALA A 21 1.93 3.46 -20.94
N ASP A 22 1.13 4.36 -20.40
CA ASP A 22 1.22 4.76 -19.01
C ASP A 22 1.07 3.51 -18.12
N ILE A 23 1.98 3.35 -17.13
CA ILE A 23 1.87 2.29 -16.13
C ILE A 23 0.73 2.68 -15.18
N ARG A 24 -0.27 1.83 -15.07
CA ARG A 24 -1.39 2.04 -14.15
C ARG A 24 -1.06 1.46 -12.80
N ILE A 25 -0.89 2.33 -11.82
CA ILE A 25 -0.60 1.96 -10.43
C ILE A 25 -1.91 1.89 -9.65
N GLY A 26 -2.24 0.71 -9.13
CA GLY A 26 -3.34 0.52 -8.21
C GLY A 26 -2.97 0.99 -6.81
N LEU A 27 -3.86 1.77 -6.21
CA LEU A 27 -3.79 2.26 -4.85
C LEU A 27 -5.16 2.11 -4.19
N ASP A 28 -5.22 1.90 -2.87
CA ASP A 28 -6.52 1.85 -2.19
C ASP A 28 -7.30 3.16 -2.42
N SER A 29 -8.57 3.01 -2.77
CA SER A 29 -9.47 4.14 -2.98
C SER A 29 -9.88 4.85 -1.69
N ALA A 30 -9.71 4.20 -0.55
CA ALA A 30 -9.95 4.76 0.77
C ALA A 30 -8.71 5.51 1.29
N PRO A 31 -8.87 6.57 2.10
CA PRO A 31 -7.75 7.23 2.75
C PRO A 31 -6.96 6.29 3.66
N TYR A 32 -5.64 6.40 3.58
CA TYR A 32 -4.71 5.66 4.42
C TYR A 32 -3.49 6.54 4.79
N PRO A 33 -3.70 7.64 5.53
CA PRO A 33 -2.62 8.55 5.87
C PRO A 33 -1.61 7.88 6.83
N PRO A 34 -0.30 8.23 6.76
CA PRO A 34 0.29 9.26 5.91
C PRO A 34 0.66 8.75 4.50
N PHE A 35 0.28 7.52 4.14
CA PHE A 35 0.68 6.86 2.90
C PHE A 35 -0.08 7.40 1.68
N SER A 36 -1.41 7.51 1.78
CA SER A 36 -2.25 8.03 0.70
C SER A 36 -3.55 8.63 1.23
N GLU A 37 -3.90 9.80 0.74
CA GLU A 37 -5.19 10.44 1.01
C GLU A 37 -5.52 11.47 -0.07
N THR A 38 -6.78 11.91 -0.11
CA THR A 38 -7.20 13.02 -0.96
C THR A 38 -7.22 14.30 -0.14
N ASN A 39 -6.43 15.30 -0.54
CA ASN A 39 -6.39 16.58 0.14
C ASN A 39 -7.66 17.43 -0.12
N ALA A 40 -7.77 18.59 0.53
CA ALA A 40 -8.90 19.49 0.40
C ALA A 40 -9.11 20.05 -1.04
N SER A 41 -8.07 19.98 -1.89
CA SER A 41 -8.14 20.39 -3.31
C SER A 41 -8.60 19.26 -4.23
N GLY A 42 -8.81 18.04 -3.68
CA GLY A 42 -9.18 16.86 -4.45
C GLY A 42 -7.98 16.14 -5.09
N GLU A 43 -6.74 16.50 -4.70
CA GLU A 43 -5.53 15.88 -5.20
C GLU A 43 -5.13 14.70 -4.31
N LEU A 44 -4.65 13.61 -4.92
CA LEU A 44 -4.08 12.48 -4.21
C LEU A 44 -2.68 12.85 -3.70
N VAL A 45 -2.46 12.71 -2.41
CA VAL A 45 -1.21 13.06 -1.72
C VAL A 45 -0.82 11.95 -0.74
N GLY A 46 0.42 11.97 -0.27
CA GLY A 46 0.94 11.05 0.74
C GLY A 46 2.27 10.44 0.34
N TRP A 47 2.88 9.76 1.29
CA TRP A 47 4.23 9.21 1.10
C TRP A 47 4.30 8.21 -0.05
N GLU A 48 3.35 7.26 -0.13
CA GLU A 48 3.35 6.27 -1.21
C GLU A 48 3.02 6.87 -2.57
N VAL A 49 2.23 7.93 -2.60
CA VAL A 49 1.95 8.67 -3.85
C VAL A 49 3.24 9.29 -4.38
N GLU A 50 4.04 9.93 -3.50
CA GLU A 50 5.32 10.50 -3.90
C GLU A 50 6.37 9.43 -4.24
N ILE A 51 6.44 8.32 -3.51
CA ILE A 51 7.34 7.20 -3.82
C ILE A 51 6.93 6.55 -5.15
N GLY A 52 5.65 6.30 -5.38
CA GLY A 52 5.16 5.76 -6.65
C GLY A 52 5.55 6.64 -7.85
N ALA A 53 5.39 7.96 -7.71
CA ALA A 53 5.83 8.92 -8.73
C ALA A 53 7.35 8.88 -8.96
N ALA A 54 8.15 8.82 -7.89
CA ALA A 54 9.60 8.74 -7.97
C ALA A 54 10.09 7.43 -8.63
N LEU A 55 9.42 6.30 -8.35
CA LEU A 55 9.70 5.03 -9.01
C LEU A 55 9.42 5.12 -10.52
N CYS A 56 8.31 5.73 -10.92
CA CYS A 56 7.97 5.94 -12.32
C CYS A 56 8.99 6.84 -13.03
N GLU A 57 9.39 7.94 -12.40
CA GLU A 57 10.42 8.83 -12.93
C GLU A 57 11.76 8.09 -13.10
N ALA A 58 12.17 7.27 -12.11
CA ALA A 58 13.39 6.47 -12.18
C ALA A 58 13.33 5.41 -13.30
N MET A 59 12.14 4.89 -13.62
CA MET A 59 11.93 3.99 -14.76
C MET A 59 11.88 4.72 -16.11
N GLY A 60 11.80 6.07 -16.13
CA GLY A 60 11.59 6.86 -17.35
C GLY A 60 10.18 6.70 -17.93
N GLU A 61 9.19 6.41 -17.09
CA GLU A 61 7.81 6.16 -17.49
C GLU A 61 6.85 7.23 -16.94
N THR A 62 5.72 7.37 -17.62
CA THR A 62 4.55 8.07 -17.06
C THR A 62 3.65 7.05 -16.36
N CYS A 63 3.19 7.38 -15.18
CA CYS A 63 2.28 6.53 -14.43
C CYS A 63 0.95 7.24 -14.16
N GLU A 64 -0.12 6.46 -14.16
CA GLU A 64 -1.44 6.88 -13.74
C GLU A 64 -1.83 6.12 -12.47
N VAL A 65 -2.28 6.83 -11.43
CA VAL A 65 -2.83 6.19 -10.24
C VAL A 65 -4.30 5.85 -10.47
N VAL A 66 -4.63 4.58 -10.28
CA VAL A 66 -5.98 4.04 -10.43
C VAL A 66 -6.50 3.64 -9.04
N PRO A 67 -7.46 4.35 -8.47
CA PRO A 67 -8.07 3.99 -7.19
C PRO A 67 -8.85 2.68 -7.31
N VAL A 68 -8.60 1.74 -6.41
CA VAL A 68 -9.25 0.41 -6.36
C VAL A 68 -9.53 0.07 -4.91
N ALA A 69 -10.72 -0.42 -4.60
CA ALA A 69 -11.00 -0.92 -3.24
C ALA A 69 -10.02 -2.04 -2.87
N TRP A 70 -9.54 -2.03 -1.62
CA TRP A 70 -8.46 -2.91 -1.16
C TRP A 70 -8.70 -4.39 -1.45
N ASP A 71 -9.89 -4.90 -1.17
CA ASP A 71 -10.26 -6.31 -1.39
C ASP A 71 -10.32 -6.71 -2.87
N GLY A 72 -10.44 -5.72 -3.76
CA GLY A 72 -10.45 -5.87 -5.21
C GLY A 72 -9.11 -5.63 -5.91
N ILE A 73 -8.03 -5.21 -5.19
CA ILE A 73 -6.82 -4.70 -5.84
C ILE A 73 -6.00 -5.80 -6.54
N ILE A 74 -5.81 -6.97 -5.91
CA ILE A 74 -5.17 -8.13 -6.55
C ILE A 74 -6.00 -8.65 -7.73
N PRO A 75 -7.32 -8.87 -7.61
CA PRO A 75 -8.19 -9.14 -8.76
C PRO A 75 -8.06 -8.14 -9.91
N ALA A 76 -7.96 -6.83 -9.62
CA ALA A 76 -7.77 -5.79 -10.64
C ALA A 76 -6.43 -5.93 -11.37
N LEU A 77 -5.34 -6.25 -10.65
CA LEU A 77 -4.02 -6.53 -11.22
C LEU A 77 -4.08 -7.73 -12.18
N LEU A 78 -4.67 -8.84 -11.73
CA LEU A 78 -4.80 -10.06 -12.55
C LEU A 78 -5.70 -9.85 -13.76
N ALA A 79 -6.74 -9.03 -13.64
CA ALA A 79 -7.63 -8.64 -14.74
C ALA A 79 -7.03 -7.58 -15.67
N LYS A 80 -5.76 -7.17 -15.46
CA LYS A 80 -5.06 -6.16 -16.26
C LYS A 80 -5.75 -4.79 -16.28
N LYS A 81 -6.49 -4.46 -15.22
CA LYS A 81 -7.04 -3.12 -15.00
C LYS A 81 -6.00 -2.16 -14.47
N ILE A 82 -5.02 -2.67 -13.74
CA ILE A 82 -3.80 -2.01 -13.27
C ILE A 82 -2.58 -2.86 -13.64
N ASP A 83 -1.40 -2.27 -13.61
CA ASP A 83 -0.16 -2.94 -14.02
C ASP A 83 0.76 -3.22 -12.85
N ALA A 84 0.67 -2.42 -11.79
CA ALA A 84 1.35 -2.63 -10.51
C ALA A 84 0.46 -2.18 -9.36
N ILE A 85 0.69 -2.70 -8.18
CA ILE A 85 0.11 -2.23 -6.90
C ILE A 85 1.25 -1.56 -6.13
N VAL A 86 1.12 -0.25 -5.86
CA VAL A 86 2.00 0.49 -4.95
C VAL A 86 1.09 1.11 -3.92
N GLY A 87 0.86 0.41 -2.80
CA GLY A 87 -0.20 0.76 -1.86
C GLY A 87 -0.17 -0.14 -0.62
N SER A 88 0.87 -0.06 0.19
CA SER A 88 0.99 -0.71 1.51
C SER A 88 0.77 -2.23 1.50
N MET A 89 1.13 -2.91 0.39
CA MET A 89 0.91 -4.34 0.26
C MET A 89 2.09 -5.16 0.80
N SER A 90 1.89 -5.79 1.95
CA SER A 90 2.90 -6.67 2.57
C SER A 90 3.26 -7.84 1.66
N ILE A 91 4.55 -8.12 1.55
CA ILE A 91 5.10 -9.29 0.86
C ILE A 91 4.83 -10.52 1.73
N THR A 92 3.90 -11.39 1.32
CA THR A 92 3.60 -12.63 2.06
C THR A 92 3.65 -13.84 1.16
N GLU A 93 3.97 -15.02 1.74
CA GLU A 93 3.96 -16.28 0.99
C GLU A 93 2.60 -16.57 0.36
N GLU A 94 1.52 -16.20 1.03
CA GLU A 94 0.16 -16.41 0.52
C GLU A 94 -0.09 -15.57 -0.75
N ARG A 95 0.26 -14.28 -0.71
CA ARG A 95 0.12 -13.38 -1.87
C ARG A 95 1.06 -13.78 -3.00
N MET A 96 2.29 -14.24 -2.67
CA MET A 96 3.26 -14.73 -3.65
C MET A 96 2.81 -16.00 -4.40
N LYS A 97 1.81 -16.73 -3.91
CA LYS A 97 1.20 -17.82 -4.70
C LYS A 97 0.48 -17.29 -5.94
N THR A 98 0.01 -16.04 -5.91
CA THR A 98 -0.86 -15.44 -6.93
C THR A 98 -0.15 -14.36 -7.74
N ILE A 99 0.63 -13.49 -7.11
CA ILE A 99 1.35 -12.37 -7.74
C ILE A 99 2.84 -12.44 -7.41
N ALA A 100 3.66 -11.63 -8.10
CA ALA A 100 5.05 -11.37 -7.77
C ALA A 100 5.17 -10.06 -7.00
N PHE A 101 6.26 -9.89 -6.26
CA PHE A 101 6.59 -8.66 -5.54
C PHE A 101 7.96 -8.15 -5.94
N SER A 102 8.11 -6.85 -5.96
CA SER A 102 9.43 -6.20 -5.97
C SER A 102 10.20 -6.48 -4.68
N ASP A 103 11.45 -6.06 -4.62
CA ASP A 103 12.14 -5.86 -3.36
C ASP A 103 11.30 -4.94 -2.46
N LYS A 104 11.45 -5.10 -1.13
CA LYS A 104 10.73 -4.22 -0.20
C LYS A 104 11.15 -2.77 -0.43
N TYR A 105 10.22 -1.84 -0.24
CA TYR A 105 10.55 -0.41 -0.25
C TYR A 105 10.22 0.29 1.07
N TYR A 106 9.49 -0.37 2.00
CA TYR A 106 9.37 0.07 3.38
C TYR A 106 8.89 -1.06 4.31
N ASN A 107 8.86 -0.77 5.60
CA ASN A 107 8.27 -1.64 6.62
C ASN A 107 7.53 -0.79 7.66
N THR A 108 6.42 -1.31 8.18
CA THR A 108 5.67 -0.72 9.29
C THR A 108 5.22 -1.82 10.24
N PRO A 109 5.41 -1.64 11.56
CA PRO A 109 4.92 -2.61 12.53
C PRO A 109 3.40 -2.64 12.57
N ALA A 110 2.82 -3.81 12.74
CA ALA A 110 1.41 -3.93 13.09
C ALA A 110 1.18 -3.55 14.56
N ALA A 111 0.02 -2.96 14.85
CA ALA A 111 -0.35 -2.54 16.18
C ALA A 111 -1.79 -2.94 16.52
N LEU A 112 -2.01 -3.16 17.81
CA LEU A 112 -3.34 -3.25 18.40
C LEU A 112 -3.64 -1.96 19.14
N VAL A 113 -4.73 -1.30 18.77
CA VAL A 113 -5.21 -0.04 19.37
C VAL A 113 -6.50 -0.29 20.13
N ALA A 114 -6.59 0.23 21.33
CA ALA A 114 -7.79 0.19 22.18
C ALA A 114 -7.87 1.43 23.07
N ALA A 115 -8.99 1.59 23.79
CA ALA A 115 -9.14 2.68 24.76
C ALA A 115 -8.02 2.63 25.82
N LYS A 116 -7.52 3.80 26.23
CA LYS A 116 -6.49 3.93 27.29
C LYS A 116 -6.89 3.22 28.57
N SER A 117 -8.18 3.23 28.89
CA SER A 117 -8.75 2.57 30.07
C SER A 117 -8.96 1.06 29.92
N ALA A 118 -8.82 0.49 28.72
CA ALA A 118 -9.01 -0.93 28.47
C ALA A 118 -7.82 -1.74 29.00
N ASP A 119 -8.12 -2.83 29.68
CA ASP A 119 -7.13 -3.81 30.15
C ASP A 119 -6.86 -4.82 29.00
N ILE A 120 -6.19 -4.32 27.95
CA ILE A 120 -5.78 -5.04 26.76
C ILE A 120 -4.28 -4.81 26.59
N ASP A 121 -3.49 -5.88 26.41
CA ASP A 121 -2.04 -5.84 26.29
C ASP A 121 -1.51 -6.54 25.03
N GLY A 122 -2.41 -7.00 24.14
CA GLY A 122 -2.09 -7.73 22.92
C GLY A 122 -1.90 -9.23 23.09
N SER A 123 -1.96 -9.76 24.31
CA SER A 123 -2.02 -11.19 24.53
C SER A 123 -3.39 -11.75 24.16
N PRO A 124 -3.50 -13.02 23.71
CA PRO A 124 -4.78 -13.64 23.40
C PRO A 124 -5.78 -13.61 24.57
N ASP A 125 -5.30 -13.75 25.79
CA ASP A 125 -6.16 -13.71 26.99
C ASP A 125 -6.77 -12.34 27.24
N SER A 126 -6.04 -11.26 26.91
CA SER A 126 -6.50 -9.88 27.13
C SER A 126 -7.65 -9.46 26.18
N VAL A 127 -7.85 -10.18 25.10
CA VAL A 127 -8.96 -9.93 24.15
C VAL A 127 -10.17 -10.82 24.40
N LYS A 128 -10.21 -11.57 25.51
CA LYS A 128 -11.31 -12.46 25.83
C LYS A 128 -12.64 -11.71 25.93
N GLY A 129 -13.62 -12.15 25.13
CA GLY A 129 -14.95 -11.54 25.08
C GLY A 129 -14.97 -10.12 24.47
N LYS A 130 -13.92 -9.74 23.73
CA LYS A 130 -13.79 -8.45 23.03
C LYS A 130 -14.17 -8.59 21.57
N ILE A 131 -14.62 -7.51 20.97
CA ILE A 131 -14.85 -7.39 19.52
C ILE A 131 -13.66 -6.68 18.92
N ILE A 132 -12.95 -7.35 18.00
CA ILE A 132 -11.73 -6.84 17.37
C ILE A 132 -12.04 -6.45 15.92
N GLY A 133 -11.77 -5.20 15.55
CA GLY A 133 -11.93 -4.69 14.19
C GLY A 133 -10.67 -4.88 13.36
N VAL A 134 -10.83 -5.26 12.08
CA VAL A 134 -9.74 -5.38 11.11
C VAL A 134 -10.23 -4.99 9.73
N GLN A 135 -9.36 -4.49 8.86
CA GLN A 135 -9.69 -4.34 7.45
C GLN A 135 -9.64 -5.72 6.76
N VAL A 136 -10.62 -5.98 5.89
CA VAL A 136 -10.73 -7.24 5.13
C VAL A 136 -9.53 -7.46 4.21
N SER A 137 -9.15 -8.72 3.97
CA SER A 137 -8.06 -9.10 3.05
C SER A 137 -6.67 -8.55 3.43
N THR A 138 -6.46 -8.22 4.70
CA THR A 138 -5.17 -7.74 5.23
C THR A 138 -4.44 -8.82 6.02
N THR A 139 -3.13 -8.61 6.19
CA THR A 139 -2.32 -9.41 7.13
C THR A 139 -2.77 -9.22 8.58
N HIS A 140 -3.33 -8.06 8.90
CA HIS A 140 -3.92 -7.74 10.21
C HIS A 140 -5.13 -8.62 10.51
N GLN A 141 -6.00 -8.86 9.51
CA GLN A 141 -7.09 -9.82 9.62
C GLN A 141 -6.56 -11.24 9.88
N ASN A 142 -5.54 -11.66 9.11
CA ASN A 142 -4.95 -12.99 9.29
C ASN A 142 -4.36 -13.16 10.70
N TYR A 143 -3.68 -12.11 11.22
CA TYR A 143 -3.15 -12.13 12.58
C TYR A 143 -4.26 -12.23 13.64
N ALA A 144 -5.30 -11.40 13.53
CA ALA A 144 -6.42 -11.44 14.46
C ALA A 144 -7.12 -12.80 14.46
N GLN A 145 -7.30 -13.41 13.29
CA GLN A 145 -7.85 -14.76 13.16
C GLN A 145 -6.94 -15.82 13.80
N ALA A 146 -5.63 -15.74 13.55
CA ALA A 146 -4.68 -16.73 14.07
C ALA A 146 -4.55 -16.69 15.60
N TYR A 147 -4.54 -15.49 16.19
CA TYR A 147 -4.20 -15.32 17.61
C TYR A 147 -5.37 -14.93 18.50
N PHE A 148 -6.39 -14.27 17.98
CA PHE A 148 -7.48 -13.72 18.80
C PHE A 148 -8.83 -14.41 18.62
N GLU A 149 -9.09 -15.07 17.48
CA GLU A 149 -10.42 -15.62 17.15
C GLU A 149 -10.95 -16.61 18.20
N SER A 150 -10.06 -17.42 18.82
CA SER A 150 -10.47 -18.39 19.82
C SER A 150 -10.84 -17.76 21.19
N MET A 151 -10.44 -16.52 21.44
CA MET A 151 -10.61 -15.82 22.72
C MET A 151 -11.55 -14.62 22.60
N ALA A 152 -11.51 -13.90 21.49
CA ALA A 152 -12.40 -12.78 21.22
C ALA A 152 -13.87 -13.24 21.10
N ASP A 153 -14.79 -12.34 21.34
CA ASP A 153 -16.22 -12.56 21.05
C ASP A 153 -16.43 -12.63 19.53
N SER A 154 -15.78 -11.75 18.79
CA SER A 154 -15.77 -11.78 17.32
C SER A 154 -14.61 -10.97 16.72
N ILE A 155 -14.19 -11.37 15.51
CA ILE A 155 -13.35 -10.56 14.62
C ILE A 155 -14.26 -9.93 13.57
N LYS A 156 -14.46 -8.62 13.67
CA LYS A 156 -15.32 -7.85 12.76
C LYS A 156 -14.49 -7.25 11.64
N THR A 157 -14.87 -7.53 10.38
CA THR A 157 -14.18 -7.03 9.20
C THR A 157 -14.84 -5.76 8.66
N TYR A 158 -14.01 -4.84 8.15
CA TYR A 158 -14.40 -3.56 7.56
C TYR A 158 -13.78 -3.41 6.18
N GLN A 159 -14.38 -2.58 5.33
CA GLN A 159 -13.87 -2.36 3.98
C GLN A 159 -12.60 -1.49 3.99
N ASN A 160 -12.51 -0.54 4.91
CA ASN A 160 -11.38 0.37 5.00
C ASN A 160 -11.03 0.71 6.45
N PHE A 161 -9.91 1.43 6.61
CA PHE A 161 -9.34 1.78 7.90
C PHE A 161 -10.22 2.75 8.70
N ASP A 162 -10.84 3.70 8.04
CA ASP A 162 -11.69 4.70 8.70
C ASP A 162 -12.94 4.08 9.32
N GLU A 163 -13.54 3.09 8.67
CA GLU A 163 -14.76 2.45 9.17
C GLU A 163 -14.53 1.76 10.53
N HIS A 164 -13.43 1.03 10.70
CA HIS A 164 -13.16 0.40 11.99
C HIS A 164 -12.73 1.43 13.05
N ASN A 165 -12.02 2.50 12.69
CA ASN A 165 -11.69 3.59 13.61
C ASN A 165 -12.94 4.31 14.13
N GLN A 166 -13.94 4.53 13.26
CA GLN A 166 -15.23 5.11 13.65
C GLN A 166 -16.02 4.19 14.59
N ASP A 167 -16.00 2.87 14.32
CA ASP A 167 -16.65 1.89 15.20
C ASP A 167 -15.93 1.77 16.54
N LEU A 168 -14.60 1.86 16.57
CA LEU A 168 -13.82 1.93 17.80
C LEU A 168 -14.17 3.18 18.61
N ALA A 169 -14.13 4.35 17.99
CA ALA A 169 -14.43 5.64 18.64
C ALA A 169 -15.86 5.69 19.21
N SER A 170 -16.80 5.01 18.59
CA SER A 170 -18.19 4.93 19.05
C SER A 170 -18.48 3.79 20.04
N GLY A 171 -17.47 3.00 20.41
CA GLY A 171 -17.60 1.87 21.35
C GLY A 171 -18.38 0.66 20.81
N ARG A 172 -18.50 0.54 19.47
CA ARG A 172 -19.13 -0.64 18.84
C ARG A 172 -18.19 -1.84 18.72
N ILE A 173 -16.88 -1.59 18.84
CA ILE A 173 -15.82 -2.59 18.96
C ILE A 173 -14.86 -2.15 20.08
N ASP A 174 -14.09 -3.09 20.60
CA ASP A 174 -13.20 -2.88 21.76
C ASP A 174 -11.76 -2.53 21.36
N ALA A 175 -11.30 -3.07 20.24
CA ALA A 175 -9.94 -2.83 19.73
C ALA A 175 -9.89 -2.99 18.21
N VAL A 176 -8.83 -2.47 17.60
CA VAL A 176 -8.54 -2.62 16.17
C VAL A 176 -7.10 -3.08 15.97
N VAL A 177 -6.86 -3.83 14.88
CA VAL A 177 -5.51 -4.20 14.45
C VAL A 177 -5.25 -3.60 13.07
N GLY A 178 -4.11 -2.96 12.90
CA GLY A 178 -3.68 -2.29 11.68
C GLY A 178 -2.22 -1.85 11.72
N ASP A 179 -1.75 -1.14 10.71
CA ASP A 179 -0.42 -0.55 10.70
C ASP A 179 -0.29 0.57 11.74
N SER A 180 0.78 0.54 12.52
CA SER A 180 0.99 1.50 13.61
C SER A 180 1.01 2.95 13.13
N LEU A 181 1.65 3.22 12.00
CA LEU A 181 1.77 4.57 11.43
C LEU A 181 0.43 5.11 10.91
N ALA A 182 -0.42 4.24 10.37
CA ALA A 182 -1.74 4.65 9.88
C ALA A 182 -2.70 5.05 11.01
N PHE A 183 -2.42 4.65 12.25
CA PHE A 183 -3.21 5.09 13.40
C PHE A 183 -2.86 6.50 13.90
N GLU A 184 -1.73 7.08 13.51
CA GLU A 184 -1.27 8.36 14.05
C GLU A 184 -2.31 9.48 13.87
N GLY A 185 -2.87 9.61 12.67
CA GLY A 185 -3.91 10.60 12.37
C GLY A 185 -5.15 10.40 13.23
N PHE A 186 -5.58 9.16 13.45
CA PHE A 186 -6.71 8.85 14.34
C PHE A 186 -6.38 9.18 15.79
N LEU A 187 -5.26 8.68 16.32
CA LEU A 187 -4.89 8.83 17.74
C LEU A 187 -4.65 10.29 18.16
N THR A 188 -4.28 11.16 17.22
CA THR A 188 -4.09 12.60 17.46
C THR A 188 -5.36 13.42 17.24
N SER A 189 -6.41 12.83 16.68
CA SER A 189 -7.71 13.48 16.47
C SER A 189 -8.54 13.58 17.75
N ASP A 190 -9.56 14.43 17.76
CA ASP A 190 -10.53 14.51 18.86
C ASP A 190 -11.27 13.18 19.11
N ALA A 191 -11.51 12.40 18.05
CA ALA A 191 -12.19 11.11 18.15
C ALA A 191 -11.29 10.02 18.74
N GLY A 192 -9.99 10.09 18.48
CA GLY A 192 -9.02 9.07 18.89
C GLY A 192 -8.21 9.39 20.14
N LYS A 193 -8.33 10.59 20.74
CA LYS A 193 -7.52 11.05 21.87
C LYS A 193 -7.61 10.17 23.13
N ASP A 194 -8.69 9.41 23.29
CA ASP A 194 -8.87 8.49 24.43
C ASP A 194 -8.40 7.06 24.15
N PHE A 195 -7.78 6.85 22.99
CA PHE A 195 -7.21 5.58 22.54
C PHE A 195 -5.68 5.64 22.48
N GLU A 196 -5.05 4.48 22.47
CA GLU A 196 -3.58 4.34 22.37
C GLU A 196 -3.21 3.00 21.71
N ILE A 197 -1.97 2.90 21.25
CA ILE A 197 -1.37 1.62 20.86
C ILE A 197 -1.12 0.82 22.15
N LYS A 198 -1.77 -0.32 22.28
CA LYS A 198 -1.64 -1.24 23.41
C LYS A 198 -0.50 -2.23 23.23
N ALA A 199 -0.26 -2.64 21.99
CA ALA A 199 0.79 -3.57 21.66
C ALA A 199 1.30 -3.38 20.23
N SER A 200 2.58 -3.60 20.03
CA SER A 200 3.16 -3.89 18.71
C SER A 200 3.06 -5.39 18.46
N LEU A 201 2.55 -5.75 17.30
CA LEU A 201 2.29 -7.14 16.93
C LEU A 201 3.32 -7.58 15.89
N ASN A 202 3.96 -8.71 16.14
CA ASN A 202 5.02 -9.24 15.28
C ASN A 202 4.77 -10.72 14.98
N ASP A 203 4.76 -11.05 13.71
CA ASP A 203 4.81 -12.42 13.19
C ASP A 203 5.25 -12.35 11.73
N GLU A 204 6.51 -12.66 11.46
CA GLU A 204 7.07 -12.57 10.10
C GLU A 204 6.36 -13.52 9.11
N ALA A 205 5.85 -14.65 9.59
CA ALA A 205 5.12 -15.58 8.72
C ALA A 205 3.77 -14.99 8.24
N ILE A 206 3.17 -14.08 9.02
CA ILE A 206 1.90 -13.42 8.70
C ILE A 206 2.14 -12.08 8.02
N PHE A 207 3.00 -11.23 8.59
CA PHE A 207 3.21 -9.86 8.10
C PHE A 207 4.22 -9.77 6.96
N GLY A 208 5.12 -10.76 6.85
CA GLY A 208 6.20 -10.77 5.88
C GLY A 208 7.35 -9.82 6.22
N PRO A 209 8.34 -9.69 5.32
CA PRO A 209 9.55 -8.88 5.56
C PRO A 209 9.34 -7.38 5.35
N GLY A 210 8.16 -6.96 4.91
CA GLY A 210 7.84 -5.57 4.59
C GLY A 210 6.92 -5.45 3.39
N VAL A 211 6.82 -4.24 2.87
CA VAL A 211 5.93 -3.86 1.76
C VAL A 211 6.70 -3.81 0.45
N GLY A 212 6.12 -4.37 -0.60
CA GLY A 212 6.68 -4.36 -1.97
C GLY A 212 5.62 -4.03 -3.02
N ALA A 213 6.06 -3.61 -4.20
CA ALA A 213 5.15 -3.43 -5.32
C ALA A 213 4.65 -4.78 -5.82
N GLY A 214 3.31 -4.95 -5.86
CA GLY A 214 2.67 -6.15 -6.38
C GLY A 214 2.59 -6.11 -7.92
N ILE A 215 3.04 -7.18 -8.59
CA ILE A 215 3.14 -7.25 -10.06
C ILE A 215 2.68 -8.64 -10.51
N ARG A 216 2.10 -8.75 -11.72
CA ARG A 216 1.75 -10.07 -12.26
C ARG A 216 3.01 -10.93 -12.44
N LYS A 217 2.91 -12.23 -12.20
CA LYS A 217 4.06 -13.16 -12.29
C LYS A 217 4.70 -13.22 -13.68
N GLU A 218 3.91 -13.01 -14.72
CA GLU A 218 4.38 -12.99 -16.10
C GLU A 218 5.10 -11.69 -16.50
N ASP A 219 4.89 -10.59 -15.77
CA ASP A 219 5.45 -9.27 -16.08
C ASP A 219 6.86 -9.10 -15.49
N THR A 220 7.74 -10.03 -15.77
CA THR A 220 9.10 -10.11 -15.20
C THR A 220 9.98 -8.91 -15.55
N GLU A 221 9.78 -8.30 -16.72
CA GLU A 221 10.49 -7.09 -17.12
C GLU A 221 10.06 -5.90 -16.27
N LEU A 222 8.75 -5.72 -16.05
CA LEU A 222 8.24 -4.66 -15.18
C LEU A 222 8.74 -4.84 -13.74
N LEU A 223 8.74 -6.07 -13.23
CA LEU A 223 9.30 -6.40 -11.91
C LEU A 223 10.77 -5.99 -11.79
N ALA A 224 11.59 -6.33 -12.78
CA ALA A 224 13.02 -5.96 -12.78
C ALA A 224 13.21 -4.44 -12.81
N ARG A 225 12.36 -3.71 -13.53
CA ARG A 225 12.38 -2.24 -13.59
C ARG A 225 12.00 -1.60 -12.25
N PHE A 226 10.98 -2.12 -11.56
CA PHE A 226 10.65 -1.67 -10.21
C PHE A 226 11.80 -1.88 -9.23
N ASN A 227 12.46 -3.04 -9.24
CA ASN A 227 13.61 -3.31 -8.37
C ASN A 227 14.78 -2.35 -8.67
N ALA A 228 15.08 -2.11 -9.95
CA ALA A 228 16.11 -1.14 -10.34
C ALA A 228 15.75 0.28 -9.90
N ALA A 229 14.49 0.69 -10.02
CA ALA A 229 14.01 2.00 -9.59
C ALA A 229 14.09 2.17 -8.07
N ILE A 230 13.68 1.17 -7.28
CA ILE A 230 13.81 1.17 -5.81
C ILE A 230 15.29 1.35 -5.42
N ALA A 231 16.18 0.56 -6.02
CA ALA A 231 17.61 0.69 -5.76
C ALA A 231 18.17 2.07 -6.13
N GLN A 232 17.73 2.63 -7.26
CA GLN A 232 18.16 3.95 -7.74
C GLN A 232 17.72 5.06 -6.79
N ILE A 233 16.43 5.19 -6.46
CA ILE A 233 15.93 6.27 -5.61
C ILE A 233 16.48 6.21 -4.18
N ARG A 234 16.87 5.02 -3.72
CA ARG A 234 17.58 4.84 -2.45
C ARG A 234 19.04 5.30 -2.54
N ALA A 235 19.71 4.97 -3.64
CA ALA A 235 21.13 5.31 -3.83
C ALA A 235 21.37 6.81 -4.08
N ASP A 236 20.45 7.49 -4.78
CA ASP A 236 20.58 8.91 -5.14
C ASP A 236 20.00 9.88 -4.09
N GLY A 237 19.40 9.34 -3.01
CA GLY A 237 18.83 10.11 -1.90
C GLY A 237 17.41 10.61 -2.13
N THR A 238 16.78 10.31 -3.25
CA THR A 238 15.38 10.68 -3.53
C THR A 238 14.43 10.07 -2.51
N TYR A 239 14.62 8.79 -2.19
CA TYR A 239 13.85 8.08 -1.16
C TYR A 239 13.89 8.80 0.19
N GLN A 240 15.10 9.11 0.67
CA GLN A 240 15.29 9.79 1.95
C GLN A 240 14.64 11.18 1.97
N LYS A 241 14.83 11.94 0.90
CA LYS A 241 14.25 13.30 0.77
C LYS A 241 12.72 13.28 0.81
N ILE A 242 12.09 12.24 0.26
CA ILE A 242 10.63 12.07 0.33
C ILE A 242 10.25 11.66 1.75
N SER A 243 10.92 10.65 2.32
CA SER A 243 10.61 10.10 3.65
C SER A 243 10.73 11.13 4.77
N ASP A 244 11.74 12.02 4.73
CA ASP A 244 11.95 13.09 5.72
C ASP A 244 10.80 14.11 5.81
N LYS A 245 9.87 14.13 4.85
CA LYS A 245 8.67 14.98 4.92
C LYS A 245 7.57 14.40 5.81
N TYR A 246 7.61 13.07 6.01
CA TYR A 246 6.55 12.31 6.66
C TYR A 246 6.99 11.64 7.95
N PHE A 247 8.28 11.27 8.06
CA PHE A 247 8.81 10.47 9.15
C PHE A 247 10.11 11.06 9.67
N ASP A 248 10.33 10.97 10.98
CA ASP A 248 11.56 11.34 11.68
C ASP A 248 12.50 10.14 11.94
N PHE A 249 12.21 9.00 11.31
CA PHE A 249 12.97 7.74 11.39
C PHE A 249 13.08 7.09 10.00
N ASP A 250 13.98 6.10 9.87
CA ASP A 250 14.11 5.33 8.62
C ASP A 250 12.96 4.31 8.49
N ILE A 251 11.97 4.63 7.65
CA ILE A 251 10.81 3.76 7.39
C ILE A 251 11.19 2.50 6.57
N TYR A 252 12.35 2.47 5.95
CA TYR A 252 12.80 1.26 5.24
C TYR A 252 13.01 0.10 6.22
N GLY A 253 13.47 0.41 7.42
CA GLY A 253 13.80 -0.58 8.44
C GLY A 253 14.99 -1.48 8.06
N ASP A 254 15.26 -2.45 8.91
CA ASP A 254 16.35 -3.44 8.75
C ASP A 254 16.04 -4.50 7.68
#